data_6cfcc75bfd1c4e36c140e569ab8784f0
#
_entry.id   6cfcc75bfd1c4e36c140e569ab8784f0
#
_cell.length_a   1.000
_cell.length_b   1.000
_cell.length_c   1.000
_cell.angle_alpha   90.00
_cell.angle_beta   90.00
_cell.angle_gamma   90.00
#
_symmetry.space_group_name_H-M   'P 1'
#
loop_
_entity.id
_entity.type
_entity.pdbx_description
1 polymer ?
#
loop_
_entity_poly.entity_id
_entity_poly.type
_entity_poly.pdbx_seq_one_letter_code
_entity_poly.pdbx_strand_id
1 'polypeptide(L)'
;HGVASRTKLAAPLDHLPQGELLLRGDSVAFPPDGCAYLHTHQGPGLRCLIEGGIRIDTHGHSTSLGPGGAWFEAGPVPVFAQAASDRQSRFIRVMILPAALLGKSSIQYVNEDDKAKPKTQSYKIFADMPIVRKAP
;
A
#
# COMPACT_ATOMS: atom_id res chain seq x y z
N HIS A 1 17.71 18.98 22.74
CA HIS A 1 17.74 18.61 21.32
C HIS A 1 17.31 17.17 21.07
N GLY A 2 16.16 16.82 21.48
CA GLY A 2 15.55 15.56 21.17
C GLY A 2 14.79 15.63 19.86
N VAL A 3 14.43 14.46 19.33
CA VAL A 3 13.50 14.33 18.22
C VAL A 3 12.10 14.19 18.80
N ALA A 4 11.19 15.08 18.40
CA ALA A 4 9.78 14.91 18.73
C ALA A 4 9.14 13.95 17.75
N SER A 5 8.37 13.02 18.25
CA SER A 5 7.63 12.07 17.42
C SER A 5 6.18 11.96 17.90
N ARG A 6 5.29 11.69 16.96
CA ARG A 6 3.87 11.45 17.23
C ARG A 6 3.37 10.34 16.36
N THR A 7 2.70 9.37 16.97
CA THR A 7 2.05 8.28 16.22
C THR A 7 0.94 8.86 15.35
N LYS A 8 1.03 8.62 14.05
CA LYS A 8 0.05 9.06 13.06
C LYS A 8 -1.01 7.99 12.80
N LEU A 9 -0.58 6.74 12.75
CA LEU A 9 -1.46 5.62 12.51
C LEU A 9 -0.84 4.36 13.12
N ALA A 10 -1.66 3.57 13.73
CA ALA A 10 -1.28 2.23 14.23
C ALA A 10 -2.43 1.27 13.96
N ALA A 11 -2.12 0.05 13.60
CA ALA A 11 -3.12 -0.97 13.36
C ALA A 11 -2.61 -2.33 13.88
N PRO A 12 -3.51 -3.17 14.43
CA PRO A 12 -3.14 -4.52 14.81
C PRO A 12 -2.91 -5.37 13.56
N LEU A 13 -1.96 -6.30 13.64
CA LEU A 13 -1.66 -7.24 12.56
C LEU A 13 -2.29 -8.59 12.90
N ASP A 14 -3.60 -8.70 12.68
CA ASP A 14 -4.36 -9.90 13.04
C ASP A 14 -4.10 -11.05 12.06
N HIS A 15 -3.71 -10.74 10.82
CA HIS A 15 -3.55 -11.74 9.75
C HIS A 15 -2.22 -11.51 9.02
N LEU A 16 -1.14 -12.04 9.61
CA LEU A 16 0.16 -12.04 8.95
C LEU A 16 0.24 -13.21 7.96
N PRO A 17 0.97 -13.05 6.83
CA PRO A 17 1.27 -14.17 5.94
C PRO A 17 1.99 -15.29 6.70
N GLN A 18 1.80 -16.51 6.23
CA GLN A 18 2.48 -17.69 6.76
C GLN A 18 3.94 -17.73 6.32
N GLY A 19 4.80 -18.34 7.14
CA GLY A 19 6.19 -18.57 6.81
C GLY A 19 7.10 -17.38 7.04
N GLU A 20 8.19 -17.32 6.29
CA GLU A 20 9.16 -16.23 6.38
C GLU A 20 8.58 -14.96 5.77
N LEU A 21 8.92 -13.83 6.40
CA LEU A 21 8.36 -12.52 6.08
C LEU A 21 9.44 -11.54 5.63
N LEU A 22 9.02 -10.53 4.89
CA LEU A 22 9.85 -9.36 4.60
C LEU A 22 9.09 -8.07 4.93
N LEU A 23 9.86 -7.04 5.24
CA LEU A 23 9.36 -5.68 5.42
C LEU A 23 9.69 -4.90 4.15
N ARG A 24 8.67 -4.32 3.53
CA ARG A 24 8.84 -3.46 2.35
C ARG A 24 8.43 -2.04 2.65
N GLY A 25 9.34 -1.10 2.37
CA GLY A 25 9.03 0.32 2.30
C GLY A 25 9.14 0.79 0.85
N ASP A 26 8.07 1.36 0.32
CA ASP A 26 8.05 1.83 -1.06
C ASP A 26 7.17 3.08 -1.23
N SER A 27 7.14 3.63 -2.43
CA SER A 27 6.20 4.65 -2.83
C SER A 27 5.44 4.22 -4.07
N VAL A 28 4.22 4.73 -4.19
CA VAL A 28 3.35 4.53 -5.35
C VAL A 28 2.93 5.91 -5.85
N ALA A 29 3.19 6.17 -7.14
CA ALA A 29 2.86 7.43 -7.79
C ALA A 29 1.81 7.20 -8.89
N PHE A 30 0.92 8.18 -9.04
CA PHE A 30 -0.13 8.18 -10.05
C PHE A 30 -0.05 9.48 -10.85
N PRO A 31 -0.20 9.42 -12.19
CA PRO A 31 -0.47 10.63 -12.95
C PRO A 31 -1.86 11.18 -12.61
N PRO A 32 -2.20 12.41 -13.04
CA PRO A 32 -3.57 12.90 -12.90
C PRO A 32 -4.59 11.87 -13.41
N ASP A 33 -5.64 11.66 -12.64
CA ASP A 33 -6.71 10.70 -12.92
C ASP A 33 -6.28 9.23 -12.98
N GLY A 34 -5.09 8.91 -12.53
CA GLY A 34 -4.63 7.52 -12.44
C GLY A 34 -5.40 6.72 -11.40
N CYS A 35 -5.41 5.41 -11.55
CA CYS A 35 -6.08 4.53 -10.60
C CYS A 35 -5.33 3.22 -10.42
N ALA A 36 -5.57 2.57 -9.29
CA ALA A 36 -5.23 1.18 -9.09
C ALA A 36 -6.54 0.39 -9.16
N TYR A 37 -6.68 -0.45 -10.18
CA TYR A 37 -7.87 -1.28 -10.35
C TYR A 37 -8.07 -2.18 -9.15
N LEU A 38 -9.31 -2.65 -8.94
CA LEU A 38 -9.66 -3.47 -7.78
C LEU A 38 -8.67 -4.60 -7.59
N HIS A 39 -8.06 -4.63 -6.43
CA HIS A 39 -6.92 -5.52 -6.16
C HIS A 39 -6.84 -5.91 -4.70
N THR A 40 -6.08 -6.96 -4.45
CA THR A 40 -5.65 -7.35 -3.11
C THR A 40 -4.13 -7.29 -3.01
N HIS A 41 -3.63 -7.29 -1.78
CA HIS A 41 -2.20 -7.44 -1.49
C HIS A 41 -1.96 -8.70 -0.68
N GLN A 42 -0.77 -9.26 -0.79
CA GLN A 42 -0.40 -10.48 -0.11
C GLN A 42 0.07 -10.27 1.34
N GLY A 43 -0.17 -9.09 1.89
CA GLY A 43 0.12 -8.78 3.28
C GLY A 43 -0.39 -7.41 3.68
N PRO A 44 -0.46 -7.14 4.99
CA PRO A 44 -0.96 -5.87 5.51
C PRO A 44 0.04 -4.73 5.33
N GLY A 45 -0.47 -3.50 5.35
CA GLY A 45 0.41 -2.34 5.30
C GLY A 45 -0.25 -1.04 5.69
N LEU A 46 0.59 -0.10 6.10
CA LEU A 46 0.24 1.29 6.39
C LEU A 46 0.63 2.16 5.20
N ARG A 47 -0.23 3.13 4.89
CA ARG A 47 -0.01 4.10 3.80
C ARG A 47 -0.17 5.52 4.31
N CYS A 48 0.57 6.44 3.73
CA CYS A 48 0.43 7.86 3.99
C CYS A 48 0.57 8.63 2.68
N LEU A 49 -0.45 9.42 2.34
CA LEU A 49 -0.38 10.27 1.16
C LEU A 49 0.56 11.44 1.43
N ILE A 50 1.50 11.70 0.52
CA ILE A 50 2.48 12.78 0.67
C ILE A 50 2.27 13.91 -0.34
N GLU A 51 1.62 13.63 -1.48
CA GLU A 51 1.21 14.68 -2.42
C GLU A 51 -0.06 14.27 -3.16
N GLY A 52 -0.80 15.26 -3.65
CA GLY A 52 -1.98 15.03 -4.46
C GLY A 52 -3.23 14.76 -3.66
N GLY A 53 -4.01 13.83 -4.12
CA GLY A 53 -5.24 13.36 -3.48
C GLY A 53 -5.54 11.93 -3.89
N ILE A 54 -6.19 11.19 -3.02
CA ILE A 54 -6.57 9.82 -3.32
C ILE A 54 -7.90 9.47 -2.65
N ARG A 55 -8.72 8.70 -3.36
CA ARG A 55 -9.92 8.08 -2.80
C ARG A 55 -9.69 6.59 -2.73
N ILE A 56 -9.94 6.03 -1.58
CA ILE A 56 -9.81 4.59 -1.30
C ILE A 56 -11.20 4.01 -1.14
N ASP A 57 -11.56 3.06 -1.99
CA ASP A 57 -12.83 2.35 -1.96
C ASP A 57 -12.59 0.93 -1.48
N THR A 58 -13.12 0.59 -0.32
CA THR A 58 -12.98 -0.74 0.28
C THR A 58 -14.07 -0.96 1.32
N HIS A 59 -14.45 -2.20 1.60
CA HIS A 59 -15.50 -2.55 2.56
C HIS A 59 -16.83 -1.83 2.32
N GLY A 60 -17.16 -1.49 1.06
CA GLY A 60 -18.36 -0.73 0.75
C GLY A 60 -18.32 0.74 1.14
N HIS A 61 -17.16 1.27 1.51
CA HIS A 61 -16.95 2.67 1.89
C HIS A 61 -15.93 3.34 0.99
N SER A 62 -16.09 4.66 0.83
CA SER A 62 -15.12 5.50 0.12
C SER A 62 -14.54 6.52 1.10
N THR A 63 -13.22 6.61 1.14
CA THR A 63 -12.51 7.57 1.98
C THR A 63 -11.60 8.40 1.09
N SER A 64 -11.75 9.73 1.13
CA SER A 64 -10.88 10.65 0.39
C SER A 64 -9.84 11.25 1.33
N LEU A 65 -8.60 11.28 0.86
CA LEU A 65 -7.44 11.71 1.65
C LEU A 65 -6.65 12.77 0.88
N GLY A 66 -6.18 13.77 1.61
CA GLY A 66 -5.19 14.73 1.14
C GLY A 66 -3.83 14.45 1.75
N PRO A 67 -2.81 15.29 1.42
CA PRO A 67 -1.46 15.12 1.95
C PRO A 67 -1.43 15.03 3.48
N GLY A 68 -0.74 14.05 4.00
CA GLY A 68 -0.71 13.73 5.42
C GLY A 68 -1.77 12.73 5.86
N GLY A 69 -2.77 12.42 5.03
CA GLY A 69 -3.76 11.39 5.33
C GLY A 69 -3.13 9.99 5.31
N ALA A 70 -3.48 9.18 6.29
CA ALA A 70 -2.92 7.84 6.43
C ALA A 70 -4.03 6.81 6.56
N TRP A 71 -3.79 5.59 6.05
CA TRP A 71 -4.77 4.51 6.12
C TRP A 71 -4.08 3.16 6.19
N PHE A 72 -4.83 2.16 6.64
CA PHE A 72 -4.39 0.78 6.76
C PHE A 72 -5.15 -0.09 5.77
N GLU A 73 -4.45 -1.05 5.16
CA GLU A 73 -5.04 -2.13 4.37
C GLU A 73 -4.56 -3.47 4.91
N ALA A 74 -5.51 -4.34 5.21
CA ALA A 74 -5.19 -5.67 5.77
C ALA A 74 -4.51 -6.61 4.76
N GLY A 75 -4.73 -6.38 3.48
CA GLY A 75 -4.16 -7.18 2.38
C GLY A 75 -5.19 -7.98 1.61
N PRO A 76 -5.85 -8.99 2.21
CA PRO A 76 -6.78 -9.84 1.45
C PRO A 76 -8.09 -9.16 1.05
N VAL A 77 -8.45 -8.04 1.67
CA VAL A 77 -9.68 -7.32 1.34
C VAL A 77 -9.47 -6.49 0.07
N PRO A 78 -10.37 -6.62 -0.94
CA PRO A 78 -10.23 -5.86 -2.18
C PRO A 78 -10.31 -4.35 -1.97
N VAL A 79 -9.47 -3.63 -2.69
CA VAL A 79 -9.36 -2.16 -2.65
C VAL A 79 -9.28 -1.62 -4.07
N PHE A 80 -10.00 -0.53 -4.33
CA PHE A 80 -9.83 0.31 -5.51
C PHE A 80 -9.30 1.68 -5.08
N ALA A 81 -8.33 2.22 -5.81
CA ALA A 81 -7.78 3.53 -5.51
C ALA A 81 -7.91 4.46 -6.70
N GLN A 82 -8.46 5.65 -6.48
CA GLN A 82 -8.61 6.69 -7.51
C GLN A 82 -7.81 7.92 -7.11
N ALA A 83 -6.80 8.25 -7.90
CA ALA A 83 -6.02 9.46 -7.69
C ALA A 83 -6.76 10.72 -8.16
N ALA A 84 -6.31 11.89 -7.68
CA ALA A 84 -6.85 13.18 -8.09
C ALA A 84 -6.80 13.35 -9.62
N SER A 85 -7.82 14.01 -10.19
CA SER A 85 -7.94 14.18 -11.63
C SER A 85 -7.06 15.31 -12.18
N ASP A 86 -6.66 16.24 -11.32
CA ASP A 86 -6.04 17.52 -11.72
C ASP A 86 -4.56 17.62 -11.36
N ARG A 87 -3.98 16.61 -10.71
CA ARG A 87 -2.58 16.65 -10.25
C ARG A 87 -2.03 15.25 -10.00
N GLN A 88 -0.72 15.15 -9.98
CA GLN A 88 -0.02 13.93 -9.58
C GLN A 88 -0.28 13.62 -8.11
N SER A 89 -0.37 12.34 -7.79
CA SER A 89 -0.52 11.87 -6.41
C SER A 89 0.54 10.83 -6.10
N ARG A 90 1.00 10.81 -4.85
CA ARG A 90 1.98 9.83 -4.39
C ARG A 90 1.75 9.52 -2.92
N PHE A 91 1.82 8.22 -2.59
CA PHE A 91 1.84 7.80 -1.19
C PHE A 91 3.06 6.94 -0.91
N ILE A 92 3.45 6.93 0.34
CA ILE A 92 4.46 6.01 0.87
C ILE A 92 3.72 4.90 1.62
N ARG A 93 4.30 3.71 1.62
CA ARG A 93 3.73 2.60 2.39
C ARG A 93 4.80 1.70 2.98
N VAL A 94 4.42 1.00 4.04
CA VAL A 94 5.20 -0.05 4.66
C VAL A 94 4.32 -1.27 4.77
N MET A 95 4.77 -2.40 4.21
CA MET A 95 4.03 -3.65 4.18
C MET A 95 4.84 -4.79 4.80
N ILE A 96 4.13 -5.76 5.35
CA ILE A 96 4.71 -7.05 5.73
C ILE A 96 4.20 -8.09 4.75
N LEU A 97 5.10 -8.71 4.01
CA LEU A 97 4.82 -9.59 2.90
C LEU A 97 5.49 -10.95 3.09
N PRO A 98 5.04 -12.00 2.36
CA PRO A 98 5.83 -13.23 2.27
C PRO A 98 7.22 -12.96 1.73
N ALA A 99 8.24 -13.57 2.31
CA ALA A 99 9.63 -13.38 1.90
C ALA A 99 9.88 -13.77 0.43
N ALA A 100 9.07 -14.67 -0.11
CA ALA A 100 9.15 -15.07 -1.52
C ALA A 100 8.87 -13.92 -2.49
N LEU A 101 8.29 -12.80 -2.02
CA LEU A 101 8.01 -11.63 -2.85
C LEU A 101 9.18 -10.64 -2.92
N LEU A 102 10.34 -10.98 -2.40
CA LEU A 102 11.51 -10.10 -2.47
C LEU A 102 11.73 -9.60 -3.90
N GLY A 103 11.71 -8.27 -4.09
CA GLY A 103 11.83 -7.62 -5.40
C GLY A 103 10.63 -7.77 -6.33
N LYS A 104 9.55 -8.41 -5.89
CA LYS A 104 8.36 -8.66 -6.72
C LYS A 104 7.15 -7.89 -6.23
N SER A 105 6.21 -7.61 -7.13
CA SER A 105 4.95 -6.93 -6.80
C SER A 105 4.09 -7.76 -5.84
N SER A 106 3.42 -7.07 -4.91
CA SER A 106 2.47 -7.69 -3.98
C SER A 106 1.02 -7.60 -4.46
N ILE A 107 0.75 -6.89 -5.55
CA ILE A 107 -0.60 -6.64 -6.02
C ILE A 107 -1.16 -7.84 -6.79
N GLN A 108 -2.43 -8.14 -6.54
CA GLN A 108 -3.19 -9.15 -7.28
C GLN A 108 -4.52 -8.54 -7.70
N TYR A 109 -4.79 -8.47 -9.01
CA TYR A 109 -6.03 -7.90 -9.52
C TYR A 109 -7.18 -8.89 -9.37
N VAL A 110 -8.34 -8.39 -8.93
CA VAL A 110 -9.53 -9.19 -8.68
C VAL A 110 -10.19 -9.58 -10.00
N ASN A 111 -10.28 -8.64 -10.96
CA ASN A 111 -10.94 -8.87 -12.24
C ASN A 111 -9.94 -9.26 -13.31
N GLU A 112 -10.23 -10.33 -14.02
CA GLU A 112 -9.36 -10.85 -15.07
C GLU A 112 -9.10 -9.81 -16.16
N ASP A 113 -10.14 -9.05 -16.55
CA ASP A 113 -10.02 -7.99 -17.56
C ASP A 113 -9.03 -6.89 -17.17
N ASP A 114 -8.89 -6.62 -15.89
CA ASP A 114 -7.98 -5.58 -15.40
C ASP A 114 -6.51 -5.97 -15.53
N LYS A 115 -6.21 -7.25 -15.59
CA LYS A 115 -4.82 -7.73 -15.74
C LYS A 115 -4.19 -7.30 -17.04
N ALA A 116 -4.97 -7.22 -18.11
CA ALA A 116 -4.51 -6.84 -19.43
C ALA A 116 -4.51 -5.33 -19.69
N LYS A 117 -5.17 -4.54 -18.83
CA LYS A 117 -5.22 -3.09 -18.99
C LYS A 117 -3.88 -2.45 -18.67
N PRO A 118 -3.51 -1.36 -19.36
CA PRO A 118 -2.33 -0.58 -18.97
C PRO A 118 -2.47 -0.09 -17.54
N LYS A 119 -1.38 -0.18 -16.76
CA LYS A 119 -1.34 0.31 -15.39
C LYS A 119 -0.68 1.68 -15.39
N THR A 120 -1.30 2.64 -14.69
CA THR A 120 -0.83 4.02 -14.65
C THR A 120 0.06 4.30 -13.44
N GLN A 121 -0.04 3.49 -12.38
CA GLN A 121 0.77 3.67 -11.18
C GLN A 121 2.22 3.19 -11.41
N SER A 122 3.15 3.87 -10.77
CA SER A 122 4.55 3.50 -10.76
C SER A 122 5.03 3.29 -9.33
N TYR A 123 6.03 2.43 -9.16
CA TYR A 123 6.52 2.00 -7.86
C TYR A 123 8.00 2.29 -7.72
N LYS A 124 8.41 2.66 -6.48
CA LYS A 124 9.82 2.75 -6.12
C LYS A 124 10.03 2.08 -4.78
N ILE A 125 10.82 1.01 -4.75
CA ILE A 125 11.15 0.29 -3.52
C ILE A 125 12.35 0.96 -2.87
N PHE A 126 12.21 1.37 -1.61
CA PHE A 126 13.30 1.94 -0.80
C PHE A 126 13.92 0.92 0.13
N ALA A 127 13.14 -0.02 0.62
CA ALA A 127 13.59 -1.08 1.52
C ALA A 127 12.79 -2.35 1.24
N ASP A 128 13.49 -3.47 1.17
CA ASP A 128 12.88 -4.79 0.93
C ASP A 128 13.74 -5.79 1.70
N MET A 129 13.43 -5.98 2.98
CA MET A 129 14.32 -6.66 3.94
C MET A 129 13.62 -7.85 4.60
N PRO A 130 14.29 -9.00 4.66
CA PRO A 130 13.78 -10.12 5.46
C PRO A 130 13.58 -9.73 6.93
N ILE A 131 12.49 -10.20 7.51
CA ILE A 131 12.26 -10.05 8.95
C ILE A 131 12.83 -11.29 9.63
N VAL A 132 13.83 -11.08 10.46
CA VAL A 132 14.43 -12.16 11.26
C VAL A 132 13.65 -12.26 12.57
N ARG A 133 13.01 -13.41 12.79
CA ARG A 133 12.35 -13.71 14.07
C ARG A 133 13.36 -14.37 14.97
N LYS A 134 13.51 -13.84 16.19
CA LYS A 134 14.30 -14.54 17.19
C LYS A 134 13.52 -15.76 17.69
N ALA A 135 14.21 -16.89 17.85
CA ALA A 135 13.63 -18.05 18.51
C ALA A 135 13.24 -17.68 19.96
N PRO A 136 12.11 -18.21 20.47
CA PRO A 136 11.70 -17.97 21.85
C PRO A 136 12.70 -18.58 22.85
#